data_9fbe76d11ed7cf72ecb5325c5bb6bd29
#
_entry.id   9fbe76d11ed7cf72ecb5325c5bb6bd29
#
_cell.length_a   1.000
_cell.length_b   1.000
_cell.length_c   1.000
_cell.angle_alpha   90.00
_cell.angle_beta   90.00
_cell.angle_gamma   90.00
#
_symmetry.space_group_name_H-M   'P 1'
#
loop_
_entity.id
_entity.type
_entity.pdbx_description
1 polymer ?
#
loop_
_entity_poly.entity_id
_entity_poly.type
_entity_poly.pdbx_seq_one_letter_code
_entity_poly.pdbx_strand_id
1 'polypeptide(L)'
;MSNRIDPPFRADHVGSLLRPPAVHEARARAAAGEITAAELSSVEDGAITGAVAGLADTGIRSLTDGEFRRAFFHLDFLEQLEGVEVTGRIAASSNSEETVHMSPPRLAVVGPIR
;
A
#
# COMPACT_ATOMS: atom_id res chain seq x y z
N MET A 1 17.56 -27.15 -21.22
CA MET A 1 18.17 -26.19 -20.30
C MET A 1 17.19 -25.92 -19.17
N SER A 2 17.52 -26.35 -17.97
CA SER A 2 16.62 -26.11 -16.84
C SER A 2 16.69 -24.64 -16.42
N ASN A 3 15.60 -23.93 -16.54
CA ASN A 3 15.46 -22.68 -15.84
C ASN A 3 15.47 -22.98 -14.35
N ARG A 4 16.59 -22.72 -13.70
CA ARG A 4 16.66 -22.85 -12.27
C ARG A 4 15.85 -21.72 -11.63
N ILE A 5 14.69 -22.09 -11.25
CA ILE A 5 13.84 -21.27 -10.41
C ILE A 5 13.84 -21.76 -8.97
N ASP A 6 14.75 -22.65 -8.66
CA ASP A 6 14.83 -23.23 -7.33
C ASP A 6 16.30 -23.21 -6.87
N PRO A 7 16.63 -22.43 -5.83
CA PRO A 7 15.75 -21.45 -5.18
C PRO A 7 15.41 -20.27 -6.10
N PRO A 8 14.23 -19.62 -5.90
CA PRO A 8 13.70 -18.63 -6.85
C PRO A 8 14.29 -17.22 -6.61
N PHE A 9 15.59 -17.06 -6.72
CA PHE A 9 16.29 -15.87 -6.24
C PHE A 9 16.83 -14.94 -7.34
N ARG A 10 16.44 -15.16 -8.61
CA ARG A 10 16.85 -14.24 -9.68
C ARG A 10 16.07 -12.95 -9.73
N ALA A 11 14.83 -13.01 -9.30
CA ALA A 11 13.96 -11.84 -9.22
C ALA A 11 13.05 -11.97 -8.01
N ASP A 12 12.79 -10.87 -7.36
CA ASP A 12 11.93 -10.79 -6.22
C ASP A 12 11.06 -9.54 -6.33
N HIS A 13 9.90 -9.58 -5.68
CA HIS A 13 9.03 -8.42 -5.62
C HIS A 13 9.17 -7.76 -4.24
N VAL A 14 9.69 -6.54 -4.25
CA VAL A 14 9.87 -5.73 -3.04
C VAL A 14 9.23 -4.37 -3.26
N GLY A 15 8.52 -3.89 -2.25
CA GLY A 15 7.89 -2.58 -2.26
C GLY A 15 6.50 -2.55 -2.87
N SER A 16 6.01 -1.36 -3.11
CA SER A 16 4.66 -1.12 -3.59
C SER A 16 4.54 -1.31 -5.09
N LEU A 17 3.45 -1.95 -5.50
CA LEU A 17 2.97 -1.89 -6.89
C LEU A 17 2.05 -0.68 -7.08
N LEU A 18 1.90 -0.26 -8.33
CA LEU A 18 0.92 0.76 -8.67
C LEU A 18 -0.49 0.24 -8.37
N ARG A 19 -1.22 0.95 -7.51
CA ARG A 19 -2.56 0.56 -7.12
C ARG A 19 -3.55 0.80 -8.24
N PRO A 20 -4.47 -0.16 -8.50
CA PRO A 20 -5.55 0.07 -9.47
C PRO A 20 -6.44 1.25 -9.07
N PRO A 21 -7.03 1.96 -10.04
CA PRO A 21 -7.97 3.06 -9.74
C PRO A 21 -9.12 2.65 -8.82
N ALA A 22 -9.59 1.41 -8.90
CA ALA A 22 -10.65 0.89 -8.04
C ALA A 22 -10.29 0.92 -6.56
N VAL A 23 -9.02 0.71 -6.21
CA VAL A 23 -8.53 0.78 -4.82
C VAL A 23 -8.55 2.23 -4.33
N HIS A 24 -8.07 3.16 -5.14
CA HIS A 24 -8.09 4.59 -4.78
C HIS A 24 -9.50 5.12 -4.61
N GLU A 25 -10.40 4.76 -5.50
CA GLU A 25 -11.81 5.14 -5.43
C GLU A 25 -12.48 4.57 -4.17
N ALA A 26 -12.27 3.29 -3.89
CA ALA A 26 -12.81 2.64 -2.71
C ALA A 26 -12.30 3.28 -1.41
N ARG A 27 -11.03 3.66 -1.35
CA ARG A 27 -10.47 4.39 -0.20
C ARG A 27 -11.10 5.75 0.00
N ALA A 28 -11.30 6.48 -1.08
CA ALA A 28 -11.95 7.78 -1.02
C ALA A 28 -13.40 7.66 -0.51
N ARG A 29 -14.13 6.65 -0.99
CA ARG A 29 -15.50 6.37 -0.54
C ARG A 29 -15.56 5.92 0.92
N ALA A 30 -14.61 5.12 1.36
CA ALA A 30 -14.50 4.71 2.77
C ALA A 30 -14.20 5.91 3.66
N ALA A 31 -13.30 6.80 3.26
CA ALA A 31 -12.98 8.03 3.99
C ALA A 31 -14.17 8.98 4.08
N ALA A 32 -15.02 9.01 3.05
CA ALA A 32 -16.26 9.79 3.03
C ALA A 32 -17.42 9.11 3.80
N GLY A 33 -17.22 7.91 4.31
CA GLY A 33 -18.25 7.13 5.01
C GLY A 33 -19.28 6.48 4.10
N GLU A 34 -19.04 6.43 2.80
CA GLU A 34 -19.98 5.86 1.82
C GLU A 34 -19.96 4.34 1.79
N ILE A 35 -18.83 3.73 2.13
CA ILE A 35 -18.67 2.29 2.24
C ILE A 35 -18.03 1.92 3.58
N THR A 36 -18.27 0.70 4.01
CA THR A 36 -17.72 0.18 5.26
C THR A 36 -16.27 -0.27 5.09
N ALA A 37 -15.57 -0.47 6.21
CA ALA A 37 -14.23 -1.05 6.21
C ALA A 37 -14.21 -2.47 5.60
N ALA A 38 -15.28 -3.25 5.81
CA ALA A 38 -15.42 -4.58 5.23
C ALA A 38 -15.54 -4.53 3.71
N GLU A 39 -16.30 -3.57 3.19
CA GLU A 39 -16.44 -3.35 1.75
C GLU A 39 -15.13 -2.88 1.12
N LEU A 40 -14.41 -1.99 1.77
CA LEU A 40 -13.08 -1.57 1.34
C LEU A 40 -12.12 -2.77 1.31
N SER A 41 -12.10 -3.58 2.37
CA SER A 41 -11.27 -4.79 2.43
C SER A 41 -11.59 -5.76 1.29
N SER A 42 -12.85 -5.91 0.92
CA SER A 42 -13.25 -6.75 -0.21
C SER A 42 -12.70 -6.25 -1.54
N VAL A 43 -12.72 -4.94 -1.77
CA VAL A 43 -12.13 -4.34 -2.99
C VAL A 43 -10.62 -4.56 -3.01
N GLU A 44 -9.96 -4.36 -1.87
CA GLU A 44 -8.52 -4.59 -1.73
C GLU A 44 -8.16 -6.06 -1.98
N ASP A 45 -8.94 -7.00 -1.43
CA ASP A 45 -8.75 -8.44 -1.65
C ASP A 45 -8.80 -8.80 -3.14
N GLY A 46 -9.78 -8.27 -3.85
CA GLY A 46 -9.90 -8.50 -5.29
C GLY A 46 -8.72 -7.95 -6.08
N ALA A 47 -8.26 -6.74 -5.74
CA ALA A 47 -7.10 -6.12 -6.39
C ALA A 47 -5.80 -6.89 -6.10
N ILE A 48 -5.61 -7.32 -4.86
CA ILE A 48 -4.44 -8.12 -4.45
C ILE A 48 -4.43 -9.47 -5.17
N THR A 49 -5.57 -10.14 -5.24
CA THR A 49 -5.70 -11.41 -5.97
C THR A 49 -5.29 -11.25 -7.43
N GLY A 50 -5.76 -10.20 -8.09
CA GLY A 50 -5.38 -9.90 -9.48
C GLY A 50 -3.90 -9.59 -9.63
N ALA A 51 -3.33 -8.81 -8.72
CA ALA A 51 -1.90 -8.47 -8.75
C ALA A 51 -1.01 -9.70 -8.54
N VAL A 52 -1.35 -10.56 -7.58
CA VAL A 52 -0.62 -11.80 -7.31
C VAL A 52 -0.66 -12.73 -8.52
N ALA A 53 -1.82 -12.88 -9.14
CA ALA A 53 -1.96 -13.69 -10.36
C ALA A 53 -1.10 -13.14 -11.51
N GLY A 54 -1.10 -11.82 -11.70
CA GLY A 54 -0.28 -11.15 -12.72
C GLY A 54 1.21 -11.34 -12.49
N LEU A 55 1.66 -11.21 -11.24
CA LEU A 55 3.07 -11.44 -10.88
C LEU A 55 3.47 -12.92 -11.08
N ALA A 56 2.62 -13.85 -10.68
CA ALA A 56 2.87 -15.27 -10.87
C ALA A 56 3.02 -15.61 -12.35
N ASP A 57 2.22 -15.00 -13.22
CA ASP A 57 2.31 -15.18 -14.67
C ASP A 57 3.64 -14.69 -15.26
N THR A 58 4.33 -13.77 -14.60
CA THR A 58 5.67 -13.33 -15.02
C THR A 58 6.77 -14.30 -14.67
N GLY A 59 6.49 -15.33 -13.88
CA GLY A 59 7.46 -16.33 -13.42
C GLY A 59 8.13 -15.99 -12.10
N ILE A 60 7.82 -14.86 -11.48
CA ILE A 60 8.30 -14.53 -10.13
C ILE A 60 7.60 -15.44 -9.13
N ARG A 61 8.36 -16.05 -8.22
CA ARG A 61 7.82 -16.98 -7.21
C ARG A 61 7.67 -16.37 -5.82
N SER A 62 8.52 -15.41 -5.50
CA SER A 62 8.41 -14.67 -4.23
C SER A 62 7.46 -13.51 -4.44
N LEU A 63 6.25 -13.62 -3.91
CA LEU A 63 5.15 -12.68 -4.17
C LEU A 63 4.78 -11.93 -2.90
N THR A 64 4.36 -10.67 -3.09
CA THR A 64 3.77 -9.85 -2.02
C THR A 64 2.38 -9.38 -2.44
N ASP A 65 1.67 -8.73 -1.52
CA ASP A 65 0.37 -8.10 -1.80
C ASP A 65 0.49 -6.76 -2.54
N GLY A 66 1.70 -6.35 -2.93
CA GLY A 66 1.96 -5.06 -3.56
C GLY A 66 1.74 -3.86 -2.66
N GLU A 67 1.58 -4.09 -1.37
CA GLU A 67 1.28 -3.06 -0.35
C GLU A 67 -0.03 -2.31 -0.65
N PHE A 68 -0.99 -2.94 -1.29
CA PHE A 68 -2.22 -2.29 -1.75
C PHE A 68 -3.08 -1.75 -0.61
N ARG A 69 -2.96 -2.31 0.59
CA ARG A 69 -3.71 -1.85 1.77
C ARG A 69 -3.06 -0.67 2.47
N ARG A 70 -1.79 -0.38 2.15
CA ARG A 70 -1.03 0.70 2.77
C ARG A 70 -1.12 1.99 1.97
N ALA A 71 -1.20 3.11 2.64
CA ALA A 71 -0.96 4.40 2.03
C ALA A 71 0.54 4.66 1.92
N PHE A 72 1.29 4.43 2.99
CA PHE A 72 2.74 4.59 3.03
C PHE A 72 3.38 3.40 3.76
N PHE A 73 4.47 2.87 3.21
CA PHE A 73 5.06 1.61 3.63
C PHE A 73 5.47 1.55 5.12
N HIS A 74 5.83 2.66 5.71
CA HIS A 74 6.29 2.70 7.11
C HIS A 74 5.40 3.55 8.03
N LEU A 75 4.74 4.57 7.51
CA LEU A 75 3.96 5.49 8.32
C LEU A 75 2.64 4.89 8.79
N ASP A 76 2.02 4.03 7.99
CA ASP A 76 0.76 3.40 8.33
C ASP A 76 0.84 2.57 9.62
N PHE A 77 1.97 1.92 9.84
CA PHE A 77 2.20 1.19 11.08
C PHE A 77 2.41 2.14 12.26
N LEU A 78 3.23 3.18 12.05
CA LEU A 78 3.60 4.11 13.12
C LEU A 78 2.40 4.89 13.65
N GLU A 79 1.48 5.32 12.78
CA GLU A 79 0.31 6.08 13.20
C GLU A 79 -0.71 5.25 13.98
N GLN A 80 -0.62 3.93 13.97
CA GLN A 80 -1.45 3.04 14.78
C GLN A 80 -0.95 2.87 16.20
N LEU A 81 0.26 3.32 16.49
CA LEU A 81 0.82 3.24 17.84
C LEU A 81 0.21 4.31 18.75
N GLU A 82 -0.03 3.95 20.00
CA GLU A 82 -0.38 4.94 21.03
C GLU A 82 0.79 5.90 21.23
N GLY A 83 0.48 7.16 21.44
CA GLY A 83 1.49 8.20 21.62
C GLY A 83 2.03 8.78 20.31
N VAL A 84 1.50 8.37 19.17
CA VAL A 84 1.84 8.94 17.86
C VAL A 84 0.59 9.57 17.25
N GLU A 85 0.71 10.80 16.78
CA GLU A 85 -0.40 11.53 16.15
C GLU A 85 0.01 12.07 14.78
N VAL A 86 -0.98 12.14 13.89
CA VAL A 86 -0.84 12.82 12.60
C VAL A 86 -1.03 14.30 12.82
N THR A 87 0.04 15.10 12.64
CA THR A 87 0.02 16.55 12.89
C THR A 87 -0.17 17.37 11.61
N GLY A 88 -0.28 16.72 10.47
CA GLY A 88 -0.44 17.37 9.18
C GLY A 88 0.11 16.50 8.06
N ARG A 89 0.39 17.11 6.93
CA ARG A 89 0.98 16.42 5.80
C ARG A 89 2.22 17.16 5.33
N ILE A 90 3.22 16.40 4.89
CA ILE A 90 4.44 16.97 4.32
C ILE A 90 4.11 17.39 2.89
N ALA A 91 4.41 18.66 2.55
CA ALA A 91 4.23 19.14 1.20
C ALA A 91 5.16 18.37 0.25
N ALA A 92 4.58 17.73 -0.76
CA ALA A 92 5.35 17.08 -1.81
C ALA A 92 5.99 18.15 -2.69
N SER A 93 7.31 18.10 -2.81
CA SER A 93 8.07 19.03 -3.66
C SER A 93 8.16 18.59 -5.12
N SER A 94 7.36 17.62 -5.53
CA SER A 94 7.44 17.10 -6.88
C SER A 94 6.43 17.77 -7.81
N ASN A 95 6.86 18.02 -9.02
CA ASN A 95 6.07 18.67 -10.07
C ASN A 95 5.07 17.72 -10.75
N SER A 96 4.80 16.54 -10.22
CA SER A 96 3.85 15.62 -10.82
C SER A 96 2.50 15.72 -10.14
N GLU A 97 1.45 15.82 -10.92
CA GLU A 97 0.08 15.91 -10.43
C GLU A 97 -0.33 14.72 -9.56
N GLU A 98 0.25 13.56 -9.79
CA GLU A 98 -0.02 12.34 -9.01
C GLU A 98 0.43 12.44 -7.54
N THR A 99 1.44 13.25 -7.25
CA THR A 99 1.96 13.38 -5.89
C THR A 99 1.16 14.32 -5.01
N VAL A 100 0.31 15.16 -5.56
CA VAL A 100 -0.53 16.09 -4.80
C VAL A 100 -1.54 15.34 -3.93
N HIS A 101 -2.05 14.18 -4.40
CA HIS A 101 -3.02 13.38 -3.66
C HIS A 101 -2.37 12.41 -2.66
N MET A 102 -1.04 12.28 -2.68
CA MET A 102 -0.30 11.29 -1.90
C MET A 102 0.72 11.94 -0.96
N SER A 103 0.42 13.12 -0.45
CA SER A 103 1.28 13.77 0.55
C SER A 103 1.41 12.89 1.79
N PRO A 104 2.63 12.53 2.22
CA PRO A 104 2.81 11.70 3.41
C PRO A 104 2.33 12.45 4.66
N PRO A 105 1.74 11.73 5.62
CA PRO A 105 1.38 12.32 6.89
C PRO A 105 2.64 12.70 7.67
N ARG A 106 2.56 13.80 8.42
CA ARG A 106 3.56 14.17 9.41
C ARG A 106 3.14 13.55 10.73
N LEU A 107 4.01 12.73 11.30
CA LEU A 107 3.77 12.11 12.58
C LEU A 107 4.57 12.79 13.68
N ALA A 108 4.02 12.83 14.87
CA ALA A 108 4.68 13.33 16.05
C ALA A 108 4.46 12.38 17.23
N VAL A 109 5.49 12.18 18.02
CA VAL A 109 5.38 11.45 19.29
C VAL A 109 4.84 12.43 20.32
N VAL A 110 3.65 12.19 20.83
CA VAL A 110 2.94 13.08 21.77
C VAL A 110 2.76 12.47 23.16
N GLY A 111 3.20 11.24 23.35
CA GLY A 111 3.11 10.52 24.60
C GLY A 111 3.89 9.21 24.56
N PRO A 112 3.79 8.39 25.63
CA PRO A 112 4.44 7.07 25.63
C PRO A 112 3.94 6.21 24.47
N ILE A 113 4.89 5.64 23.72
CA ILE A 113 4.57 4.73 22.61
C ILE A 113 4.20 3.36 23.15
N ARG A 114 3.07 2.84 22.72
CA ARG A 114 2.58 1.51 23.07
C ARG A 114 2.05 0.75 21.87
#